data_61c703d440e653ea252cf0405d04edab
#
_entry.id   61c703d440e653ea252cf0405d04edab
#
_cell.length_a   1.000
_cell.length_b   1.000
_cell.length_c   1.000
_cell.angle_alpha   90.00
_cell.angle_beta   90.00
_cell.angle_gamma   90.00
#
_symmetry.space_group_name_H-M   'P 1'
#
loop_
_entity.id
_entity.type
_entity.pdbx_description
1 polymer ?
#
loop_
_entity_poly.entity_id
_entity_poly.type
_entity_poly.pdbx_seq_one_letter_code
_entity_poly.pdbx_strand_id
1 'polypeptide(L)'
;VTAEKKTLASKIAKVMEAVGYVPKTGTNSAQGYKFVQASVVADKVREQLAKLNVSMTPTTIDMISEGLTPSGKQALMTLRFTWTLTDGDSGETISFQSIGSGADSGDKAAYKAATGALKYALLTGFLVPTGDDPEADPATDEKVLTAAKKIFEDPKPSAAKADDFDGLQF
;
A
#
# COMPACT_ATOMS: atom_id res chain seq x y z
N VAL A 1 -43.39 11.43 7.87
CA VAL A 1 -42.37 10.57 7.22
C VAL A 1 -41.05 10.96 7.85
N THR A 2 -40.57 10.18 8.82
CA THR A 2 -39.25 10.35 9.45
C THR A 2 -38.19 10.06 8.39
N ALA A 3 -37.42 11.07 8.01
CA ALA A 3 -36.28 10.87 7.10
C ALA A 3 -35.32 9.85 7.75
N GLU A 4 -35.06 8.76 7.05
CA GLU A 4 -34.15 7.73 7.52
C GLU A 4 -32.76 8.34 7.73
N LYS A 5 -32.30 8.37 8.99
CA LYS A 5 -31.02 8.97 9.35
C LYS A 5 -29.90 8.12 8.72
N LYS A 6 -29.25 8.63 7.70
CA LYS A 6 -28.16 7.94 7.01
C LYS A 6 -26.96 7.82 7.96
N THR A 7 -26.55 6.62 8.28
CA THR A 7 -25.34 6.35 9.09
C THR A 7 -24.07 6.69 8.30
N LEU A 8 -22.96 6.91 9.00
CA LEU A 8 -21.65 7.11 8.34
C LEU A 8 -21.30 5.94 7.44
N ALA A 9 -21.57 4.70 7.88
CA ALA A 9 -21.34 3.51 7.05
C ALA A 9 -22.13 3.55 5.73
N SER A 10 -23.40 3.97 5.76
CA SER A 10 -24.20 4.12 4.53
C SER A 10 -23.70 5.23 3.61
N LYS A 11 -23.10 6.30 4.16
CA LYS A 11 -22.47 7.37 3.39
C LYS A 11 -21.18 6.88 2.73
N ILE A 12 -20.34 6.12 3.46
CA ILE A 12 -19.12 5.51 2.92
C ILE A 12 -19.45 4.58 1.75
N ALA A 13 -20.47 3.73 1.88
CA ALA A 13 -20.90 2.84 0.78
C ALA A 13 -21.28 3.64 -0.48
N LYS A 14 -21.94 4.80 -0.33
CA LYS A 14 -22.24 5.70 -1.45
C LYS A 14 -20.99 6.34 -2.06
N VAL A 15 -19.97 6.65 -1.26
CA VAL A 15 -18.68 7.11 -1.80
C VAL A 15 -18.04 6.04 -2.65
N MET A 16 -18.02 4.78 -2.17
CA MET A 16 -17.48 3.65 -2.92
C MET A 16 -18.20 3.45 -4.26
N GLU A 17 -19.55 3.55 -4.28
CA GLU A 17 -20.35 3.47 -5.50
C GLU A 17 -20.01 4.59 -6.48
N ALA A 18 -19.87 5.83 -5.98
CA ALA A 18 -19.75 7.02 -6.81
C ALA A 18 -18.34 7.28 -7.37
N VAL A 19 -17.27 6.83 -6.66
CA VAL A 19 -15.88 7.09 -7.08
C VAL A 19 -15.54 6.35 -8.37
N GLY A 20 -16.01 5.13 -8.55
CA GLY A 20 -15.79 4.33 -9.75
C GLY A 20 -14.31 4.11 -10.08
N TYR A 21 -14.03 3.79 -11.35
CA TYR A 21 -12.68 3.51 -11.83
C TYR A 21 -11.76 4.74 -11.87
N VAL A 22 -10.50 4.57 -11.43
CA VAL A 22 -9.46 5.61 -11.51
C VAL A 22 -8.31 5.12 -12.40
N PRO A 23 -8.09 5.76 -13.58
CA PRO A 23 -7.06 5.34 -14.51
C PRO A 23 -5.65 5.67 -14.02
N LYS A 24 -4.67 4.89 -14.45
CA LYS A 24 -3.24 5.16 -14.24
C LYS A 24 -2.75 6.25 -15.18
N THR A 25 -2.66 7.48 -14.70
CA THR A 25 -2.22 8.66 -15.47
C THR A 25 -0.76 9.03 -15.23
N GLY A 26 -0.15 8.60 -14.13
CA GLY A 26 1.26 8.78 -13.85
C GLY A 26 2.13 7.79 -14.60
N THR A 27 3.32 8.21 -15.01
CA THR A 27 4.34 7.36 -15.65
C THR A 27 5.64 7.45 -14.86
N ASN A 28 6.18 6.31 -14.48
CA ASN A 28 7.55 6.20 -13.97
C ASN A 28 8.46 5.80 -15.14
N SER A 29 9.07 6.80 -15.78
CA SER A 29 9.95 6.57 -16.94
C SER A 29 11.23 5.83 -16.59
N ALA A 30 11.70 5.89 -15.33
CA ALA A 30 12.90 5.18 -14.90
C ALA A 30 12.69 3.67 -14.77
N GLN A 31 11.47 3.24 -14.48
CA GLN A 31 11.10 1.83 -14.28
C GLN A 31 10.08 1.31 -15.30
N GLY A 32 9.61 2.18 -16.21
CA GLY A 32 8.78 1.80 -17.36
C GLY A 32 7.33 1.43 -17.05
N TYR A 33 6.78 1.79 -15.85
CA TYR A 33 5.40 1.47 -15.51
C TYR A 33 4.51 2.71 -15.32
N LYS A 34 3.20 2.51 -15.48
CA LYS A 34 2.17 3.51 -15.17
C LYS A 34 1.63 3.30 -13.75
N PHE A 35 1.28 4.39 -13.10
CA PHE A 35 0.71 4.34 -11.75
C PHE A 35 -0.44 5.34 -11.58
N VAL A 36 -1.30 5.07 -10.60
CA VAL A 36 -2.34 6.01 -10.20
C VAL A 36 -1.71 7.09 -9.33
N GLN A 37 -1.92 8.36 -9.69
CA GLN A 37 -1.43 9.50 -8.93
C GLN A 37 -2.29 9.71 -7.68
N ALA A 38 -1.64 9.99 -6.54
CA ALA A 38 -2.33 10.22 -5.27
C ALA A 38 -3.33 11.39 -5.36
N SER A 39 -2.97 12.46 -6.08
CA SER A 39 -3.85 13.62 -6.29
C SER A 39 -5.15 13.26 -7.01
N VAL A 40 -5.09 12.41 -8.04
CA VAL A 40 -6.28 12.01 -8.81
C VAL A 40 -7.26 11.20 -7.96
N VAL A 41 -6.73 10.28 -7.13
CA VAL A 41 -7.59 9.52 -6.20
C VAL A 41 -8.17 10.44 -5.14
N ALA A 42 -7.33 11.30 -4.56
CA ALA A 42 -7.74 12.24 -3.52
C ALA A 42 -8.85 13.18 -4.00
N ASP A 43 -8.73 13.73 -5.22
CA ASP A 43 -9.76 14.61 -5.77
C ASP A 43 -11.09 13.90 -5.95
N LYS A 44 -11.09 12.69 -6.51
CA LYS A 44 -12.33 11.92 -6.72
C LYS A 44 -13.01 11.54 -5.40
N VAL A 45 -12.25 11.02 -4.44
CA VAL A 45 -12.80 10.62 -3.13
C VAL A 45 -13.27 11.83 -2.35
N ARG A 46 -12.46 12.91 -2.28
CA ARG A 46 -12.79 14.16 -1.60
C ARG A 46 -14.12 14.76 -2.09
N GLU A 47 -14.31 14.77 -3.41
CA GLU A 47 -15.55 15.29 -3.99
C GLU A 47 -16.80 14.54 -3.49
N GLN A 48 -16.73 13.22 -3.43
CA GLN A 48 -17.86 12.41 -2.98
C GLN A 48 -18.08 12.49 -1.46
N LEU A 49 -17.00 12.52 -0.67
CA LEU A 49 -17.06 12.74 0.77
C LEU A 49 -17.72 14.09 1.10
N ALA A 50 -17.29 15.16 0.41
CA ALA A 50 -17.84 16.50 0.62
C ALA A 50 -19.34 16.58 0.30
N LYS A 51 -19.83 15.95 -0.78
CA LYS A 51 -21.25 15.86 -1.12
C LYS A 51 -22.11 15.22 -0.03
N LEU A 52 -21.51 14.37 0.78
CA LEU A 52 -22.19 13.64 1.85
C LEU A 52 -21.91 14.23 3.24
N ASN A 53 -21.28 15.40 3.30
CA ASN A 53 -20.87 16.07 4.56
C ASN A 53 -19.99 15.16 5.44
N VAL A 54 -19.05 14.43 4.82
CA VAL A 54 -18.09 13.55 5.52
C VAL A 54 -16.69 14.14 5.35
N SER A 55 -15.97 14.29 6.45
CA SER A 55 -14.56 14.67 6.46
C SER A 55 -13.66 13.45 6.69
N MET A 56 -12.43 13.50 6.17
CA MET A 56 -11.37 12.53 6.44
C MET A 56 -10.11 13.28 6.86
N THR A 57 -9.60 12.99 8.04
CA THR A 57 -8.41 13.64 8.60
C THR A 57 -7.45 12.62 9.21
N PRO A 58 -6.11 12.85 9.14
CA PRO A 58 -5.17 12.08 9.92
C PRO A 58 -5.28 12.49 11.39
N THR A 59 -5.46 11.52 12.30
CA THR A 59 -5.56 11.74 13.74
C THR A 59 -4.31 11.31 14.49
N THR A 60 -3.56 10.36 13.94
CA THR A 60 -2.27 9.92 14.50
C THR A 60 -1.29 9.63 13.38
N ILE A 61 -0.03 9.97 13.60
CA ILE A 61 1.09 9.65 12.71
C ILE A 61 2.20 9.04 13.56
N ASP A 62 2.49 7.75 13.30
CA ASP A 62 3.55 7.02 14.00
C ASP A 62 4.69 6.71 13.04
N MET A 63 5.92 6.90 13.49
CA MET A 63 7.10 6.43 12.78
C MET A 63 7.31 4.95 13.09
N ILE A 64 7.23 4.09 12.06
CA ILE A 64 7.48 2.65 12.19
C ILE A 64 8.97 2.35 12.10
N SER A 65 9.62 2.95 11.10
CA SER A 65 11.06 2.77 10.89
C SER A 65 11.68 3.95 10.16
N GLU A 66 12.95 4.20 10.48
CA GLU A 66 13.82 5.15 9.81
C GLU A 66 15.18 4.47 9.58
N GLY A 67 15.79 4.73 8.43
CA GLY A 67 17.09 4.16 8.08
C GLY A 67 17.55 4.60 6.70
N LEU A 68 18.41 3.80 6.10
CA LEU A 68 18.87 4.00 4.73
C LEU A 68 18.32 2.91 3.81
N THR A 69 18.17 3.23 2.53
CA THR A 69 17.92 2.21 1.50
C THR A 69 19.06 1.19 1.47
N PRO A 70 18.85 -0.03 0.92
CA PRO A 70 19.90 -1.04 0.81
C PRO A 70 21.16 -0.57 0.09
N SER A 71 21.04 0.42 -0.79
CA SER A 71 22.19 1.05 -1.46
C SER A 71 22.94 2.06 -0.59
N GLY A 72 22.44 2.42 0.58
CA GLY A 72 23.00 3.44 1.47
C GLY A 72 22.87 4.88 0.98
N LYS A 73 22.21 5.11 -0.18
CA LYS A 73 22.23 6.42 -0.86
C LYS A 73 21.05 7.34 -0.52
N GLN A 74 19.98 6.78 0.06
CA GLN A 74 18.77 7.54 0.35
C GLN A 74 18.28 7.24 1.76
N ALA A 75 17.75 8.25 2.46
CA ALA A 75 16.96 8.07 3.65
C ALA A 75 15.69 7.29 3.29
N LEU A 76 15.35 6.28 4.09
CA LEU A 76 14.11 5.50 3.97
C LEU A 76 13.32 5.69 5.24
N MET A 77 12.07 6.11 5.11
CA MET A 77 11.16 6.30 6.24
C MET A 77 9.86 5.58 5.99
N THR A 78 9.36 4.89 7.02
CA THR A 78 8.05 4.23 7.01
C THR A 78 7.18 4.81 8.11
N LEU A 79 6.01 5.32 7.72
CA LEU A 79 5.05 5.94 8.60
C LEU A 79 3.72 5.18 8.59
N ARG A 80 3.07 5.11 9.75
CA ARG A 80 1.69 4.67 9.92
C ARG A 80 0.82 5.88 10.17
N PHE A 81 -0.32 5.94 9.49
CA PHE A 81 -1.35 6.94 9.69
C PHE A 81 -2.62 6.28 10.19
N THR A 82 -3.24 6.88 11.19
CA THR A 82 -4.64 6.63 11.52
C THR A 82 -5.48 7.73 10.88
N TRP A 83 -6.40 7.33 10.03
CA TRP A 83 -7.35 8.21 9.36
C TRP A 83 -8.70 8.09 10.05
N THR A 84 -9.35 9.21 10.29
CA THR A 84 -10.69 9.26 10.87
C THR A 84 -11.63 9.91 9.88
N LEU A 85 -12.68 9.17 9.51
CA LEU A 85 -13.86 9.70 8.82
C LEU A 85 -14.83 10.22 9.87
N THR A 86 -15.33 11.43 9.68
CA THR A 86 -16.32 12.05 10.57
C THR A 86 -17.52 12.50 9.77
N ASP A 87 -18.70 12.05 10.19
CA ASP A 87 -19.97 12.53 9.64
C ASP A 87 -20.31 13.90 10.24
N GLY A 88 -20.34 14.94 9.41
CA GLY A 88 -20.67 16.28 9.82
C GLY A 88 -22.12 16.49 10.29
N ASP A 89 -23.03 15.56 9.97
CA ASP A 89 -24.44 15.65 10.37
C ASP A 89 -24.72 14.97 11.72
N SER A 90 -24.02 13.86 12.01
CA SER A 90 -24.27 13.05 13.21
C SER A 90 -23.13 13.10 14.24
N GLY A 91 -21.92 13.48 13.81
CA GLY A 91 -20.72 13.35 14.61
C GLY A 91 -20.19 11.90 14.73
N GLU A 92 -20.81 10.93 14.04
CA GLU A 92 -20.33 9.54 14.00
C GLU A 92 -18.94 9.47 13.38
N THR A 93 -18.05 8.62 13.92
CA THR A 93 -16.68 8.47 13.43
C THR A 93 -16.33 7.02 13.15
N ILE A 94 -15.53 6.79 12.11
CA ILE A 94 -14.90 5.50 11.79
C ILE A 94 -13.42 5.75 11.52
N SER A 95 -12.55 4.96 12.15
CA SER A 95 -11.10 5.08 11.96
C SER A 95 -10.51 3.82 11.33
N PHE A 96 -9.48 4.00 10.50
CA PHE A 96 -8.71 2.93 9.89
C PHE A 96 -7.25 3.36 9.71
N GLN A 97 -6.36 2.42 9.41
CA GLN A 97 -4.93 2.70 9.30
C GLN A 97 -4.40 2.39 7.90
N SER A 98 -3.36 3.13 7.53
CA SER A 98 -2.53 2.82 6.38
C SER A 98 -1.06 3.05 6.69
N ILE A 99 -0.19 2.42 5.88
CA ILE A 99 1.25 2.54 5.98
C ILE A 99 1.77 3.09 4.65
N GLY A 100 2.75 3.99 4.73
CA GLY A 100 3.46 4.46 3.57
C GLY A 100 4.96 4.48 3.82
N SER A 101 5.73 4.10 2.81
CA SER A 101 7.18 4.20 2.84
C SER A 101 7.64 5.20 1.78
N GLY A 102 8.68 5.97 2.11
CA GLY A 102 9.26 6.94 1.20
C GLY A 102 10.79 6.93 1.28
N ALA A 103 11.44 6.98 0.12
CA ALA A 103 12.89 7.10 0.03
C ALA A 103 13.27 8.40 -0.68
N ASP A 104 14.24 9.12 -0.13
CA ASP A 104 14.74 10.38 -0.70
C ASP A 104 16.21 10.59 -0.34
N SER A 105 16.96 11.21 -1.26
CA SER A 105 18.37 11.59 -1.02
C SER A 105 18.52 12.91 -0.27
N GLY A 106 17.45 13.65 -0.07
CA GLY A 106 17.36 14.89 0.70
C GLY A 106 16.40 14.75 1.87
N ASP A 107 15.52 15.72 2.04
CA ASP A 107 14.62 15.91 3.19
C ASP A 107 13.18 15.39 2.98
N LYS A 108 12.88 14.76 1.82
CA LYS A 108 11.48 14.48 1.41
C LYS A 108 11.02 13.06 1.72
N ALA A 109 11.80 12.24 2.42
CA ALA A 109 11.42 10.84 2.71
C ALA A 109 10.08 10.76 3.47
N ALA A 110 9.89 11.59 4.50
CA ALA A 110 8.65 11.65 5.27
C ALA A 110 7.43 12.06 4.42
N TYR A 111 7.59 13.07 3.57
CA TYR A 111 6.50 13.54 2.70
C TYR A 111 6.12 12.51 1.63
N LYS A 112 7.10 11.78 1.09
CA LYS A 112 6.85 10.66 0.18
C LYS A 112 6.12 9.52 0.89
N ALA A 113 6.51 9.19 2.12
CA ALA A 113 5.83 8.21 2.95
C ALA A 113 4.37 8.62 3.22
N ALA A 114 4.13 9.88 3.61
CA ALA A 114 2.79 10.40 3.85
C ALA A 114 1.91 10.35 2.59
N THR A 115 2.45 10.74 1.43
CA THR A 115 1.73 10.66 0.14
C THR A 115 1.38 9.21 -0.21
N GLY A 116 2.30 8.26 0.03
CA GLY A 116 2.05 6.84 -0.15
C GLY A 116 0.95 6.33 0.77
N ALA A 117 1.02 6.67 2.08
CA ALA A 117 0.00 6.29 3.06
C ALA A 117 -1.39 6.81 2.68
N LEU A 118 -1.51 8.09 2.29
CA LEU A 118 -2.77 8.68 1.83
C LEU A 118 -3.31 7.95 0.59
N LYS A 119 -2.47 7.74 -0.43
CA LYS A 119 -2.88 7.06 -1.65
C LYS A 119 -3.48 5.68 -1.36
N TYR A 120 -2.79 4.87 -0.59
CA TYR A 120 -3.26 3.51 -0.27
C TYR A 120 -4.43 3.52 0.71
N ALA A 121 -4.50 4.47 1.65
CA ALA A 121 -5.70 4.68 2.47
C ALA A 121 -6.95 4.88 1.60
N LEU A 122 -6.85 5.70 0.56
CA LEU A 122 -7.98 5.97 -0.33
C LEU A 122 -8.29 4.79 -1.24
N LEU A 123 -7.28 4.18 -1.86
CA LEU A 123 -7.48 3.03 -2.76
C LEU A 123 -8.08 1.84 -2.05
N THR A 124 -7.54 1.45 -0.89
CA THR A 124 -7.98 0.27 -0.14
C THR A 124 -9.19 0.55 0.73
N GLY A 125 -9.24 1.72 1.39
CA GLY A 125 -10.34 2.10 2.28
C GLY A 125 -11.67 2.32 1.55
N PHE A 126 -11.62 2.70 0.27
CA PHE A 126 -12.81 2.89 -0.57
C PHE A 126 -12.91 1.89 -1.72
N LEU A 127 -12.06 0.85 -1.74
CA LEU A 127 -12.04 -0.19 -2.78
C LEU A 127 -12.03 0.37 -4.20
N VAL A 128 -11.22 1.41 -4.43
CA VAL A 128 -11.18 2.13 -5.71
C VAL A 128 -10.50 1.27 -6.77
N PRO A 129 -11.20 0.85 -7.85
CA PRO A 129 -10.61 0.01 -8.88
C PRO A 129 -9.66 0.83 -9.76
N THR A 130 -8.48 0.27 -10.05
CA THR A 130 -7.44 0.91 -10.88
C THR A 130 -7.05 0.10 -12.12
N GLY A 131 -7.68 -1.07 -12.31
CA GLY A 131 -7.53 -1.91 -13.51
C GLY A 131 -6.42 -2.93 -13.46
N ASP A 132 -5.51 -2.87 -12.46
CA ASP A 132 -4.45 -3.85 -12.28
C ASP A 132 -4.34 -4.26 -10.82
N ASP A 133 -3.88 -5.47 -10.61
CA ASP A 133 -3.41 -5.91 -9.30
C ASP A 133 -2.10 -5.16 -8.95
N PRO A 134 -2.05 -4.39 -7.85
CA PRO A 134 -0.83 -3.68 -7.46
C PRO A 134 0.34 -4.62 -7.13
N GLU A 135 0.06 -5.88 -6.84
CA GLU A 135 1.06 -6.91 -6.51
C GLU A 135 1.52 -7.68 -7.75
N ALA A 136 0.80 -7.58 -8.89
CA ALA A 136 1.24 -8.18 -10.14
C ALA A 136 2.49 -7.46 -10.66
N ASP A 137 3.66 -8.05 -10.42
CA ASP A 137 4.93 -7.66 -11.03
C ASP A 137 5.39 -8.78 -11.98
N PRO A 138 5.01 -8.71 -13.27
CA PRO A 138 5.31 -9.77 -14.25
C PRO A 138 6.80 -10.10 -14.32
N ALA A 139 7.67 -9.11 -14.11
CA ALA A 139 9.13 -9.31 -14.19
C ALA A 139 9.69 -10.07 -12.97
N THR A 140 9.10 -9.88 -11.79
CA THR A 140 9.46 -10.62 -10.57
C THR A 140 8.83 -12.00 -10.58
N ASP A 141 7.56 -12.11 -10.97
CA ASP A 141 6.85 -13.40 -11.07
C ASP A 141 7.50 -14.35 -12.08
N GLU A 142 7.93 -13.84 -13.24
CA GLU A 142 8.64 -14.64 -14.23
C GLU A 142 10.01 -15.13 -13.72
N LYS A 143 10.74 -14.31 -12.97
CA LYS A 143 12.02 -14.71 -12.34
C LYS A 143 11.81 -15.76 -11.26
N VAL A 144 10.79 -15.61 -10.42
CA VAL A 144 10.44 -16.57 -9.35
C VAL A 144 10.00 -17.89 -9.97
N LEU A 145 9.16 -17.88 -10.99
CA LEU A 145 8.72 -19.08 -11.72
C LEU A 145 9.89 -19.78 -12.41
N THR A 146 10.82 -19.03 -13.02
CA THR A 146 12.00 -19.58 -13.67
C THR A 146 12.97 -20.18 -12.64
N ALA A 147 13.17 -19.52 -11.50
CA ALA A 147 13.99 -20.05 -10.42
C ALA A 147 13.37 -21.30 -9.78
N ALA A 148 12.06 -21.31 -9.57
CA ALA A 148 11.34 -22.48 -9.07
C ALA A 148 11.44 -23.66 -10.04
N LYS A 149 11.22 -23.46 -11.34
CA LYS A 149 11.40 -24.51 -12.36
C LYS A 149 12.80 -25.11 -12.33
N LYS A 150 13.83 -24.27 -12.23
CA LYS A 150 15.23 -24.72 -12.15
C LYS A 150 15.53 -25.56 -10.92
N ILE A 151 14.88 -25.30 -9.80
CA ILE A 151 15.00 -26.09 -8.55
C ILE A 151 14.31 -27.46 -8.71
N PHE A 152 13.18 -27.52 -9.41
CA PHE A 152 12.39 -28.74 -9.58
C PHE A 152 12.85 -29.62 -10.77
N GLU A 153 13.43 -29.02 -11.82
CA GLU A 153 13.89 -29.72 -13.02
C GLU A 153 15.33 -30.23 -12.90
N ASP A 154 16.17 -29.64 -12.04
CA ASP A 154 17.52 -30.11 -11.71
C ASP A 154 17.67 -30.43 -10.22
N PRO A 155 17.17 -31.55 -9.71
CA PRO A 155 17.52 -32.04 -8.39
C PRO A 155 18.97 -32.53 -8.40
N LYS A 156 19.94 -31.64 -8.25
CA LYS A 156 21.32 -32.03 -8.02
C LYS A 156 21.35 -32.78 -6.69
N PRO A 157 21.70 -34.09 -6.66
CA PRO A 157 21.82 -34.80 -5.39
C PRO A 157 22.94 -34.14 -4.60
N SER A 158 22.57 -33.59 -3.46
CA SER A 158 23.53 -33.14 -2.42
C SER A 158 24.35 -34.39 -2.06
N ALA A 159 25.61 -34.42 -2.48
CA ALA A 159 26.57 -35.40 -1.99
C ALA A 159 26.75 -35.13 -0.50
N ALA A 160 26.07 -35.92 0.32
CA ALA A 160 26.38 -36.05 1.73
C ALA A 160 27.83 -36.52 1.82
N LYS A 161 28.72 -35.70 2.30
CA LYS A 161 30.05 -36.11 2.76
C LYS A 161 29.80 -37.11 3.89
N ALA A 162 30.16 -38.36 3.65
CA ALA A 162 30.35 -39.34 4.71
C ALA A 162 31.56 -38.83 5.52
N ASP A 163 31.34 -38.30 6.70
CA ASP A 163 32.38 -38.06 7.67
C ASP A 163 32.75 -39.44 8.25
N ASP A 164 33.97 -39.82 8.02
CA ASP A 164 34.68 -40.95 8.63
C ASP A 164 34.57 -40.82 10.17
N PHE A 165 33.77 -41.68 10.76
CA PHE A 165 33.75 -41.90 12.19
C PHE A 165 34.57 -43.19 12.44
N ASP A 166 35.90 -43.02 12.40
CA ASP A 166 36.83 -44.06 12.83
C ASP A 166 37.61 -43.58 14.05
N GLY A 167 37.53 -44.33 15.16
CA GLY A 167 38.49 -44.22 16.26
C GLY A 167 37.97 -43.77 17.62
N LEU A 168 37.23 -44.63 18.32
CA LEU A 168 37.31 -44.73 19.79
C LEU A 168 37.39 -46.20 20.17
N GLN A 169 38.63 -46.65 20.39
CA GLN A 169 38.93 -47.87 21.17
C GLN A 169 38.89 -47.54 22.65
N PHE A 170 38.19 -48.39 23.41
CA PHE A 170 38.37 -48.55 24.85
C PHE A 170 39.39 -49.65 25.13
#